data_35af2c4a7313d53e37a0e696f4c574f0
#
_entry.id   35af2c4a7313d53e37a0e696f4c574f0
#
_cell.length_a   1.000
_cell.length_b   1.000
_cell.length_c   1.000
_cell.angle_alpha   90.00
_cell.angle_beta   90.00
_cell.angle_gamma   90.00
#
_symmetry.space_group_name_H-M   'P 1'
#
loop_
_entity.id
_entity.type
_entity.pdbx_description
1 polymer ?
#
loop_
_entity_poly.entity_id
_entity_poly.type
_entity_poly.pdbx_seq_one_letter_code
_entity_poly.pdbx_strand_id
1 'polypeptide(L)'
;MPSQFYDLAPKNIAENLQWRIRCRERALIDERFRSALLQACEDDPLFFFAFALWVHEPRAKIKMKPFVPWEHQETVIMAMDDAITEAMDKEHPVSVTVKKSRAQGGTYTYLGVQIRRALIEKGFSSGLVTRNEKMMDSKDPSAVMNKLSMMLDKLPLWMLDGYDRNITDHTIRIPKTDAVWIGFSATADVARGGRTTLFAFDEVGSEEFISGGIDYKIMSSVAHVTNCVFLCSTFGADTGVFYESATDPDNPRVYSLDWKDNPEHSKLAYVKQDGVVSAVKPEDQEEVDKYVKSHEKELRAIERKGHKIEGKVRSPWYDSHCLVPGSTPRYIARELDMDAKGSAGKVFAPDLLDRMKRENSQKPVWRGTPVFDQETLELKGLIPKDDGPLALWFKPGIDNSAPLGPFTIACDIASGGVGAYSSNSVASGIDNRTGEQVLEYTIKGLEPRPFARIAVGLSLWMRKALLGWEDSGVSGGFAKEVVEVCNYGNVFYRDVLQLGSQKKSRKAGFPCRDVDKADMFEQFALAMEQKRYIPRSAEMIAECGEYEWDGAKIVHAPTKNKGATDKNHGDRAISAAGSWLVFATDNLNVKVDSDTENGQNPEYGSFLWREKQERRGIKPSSPRYGIRDVLRD
;
A
#
# COMPACT_ATOMS: atom_id res chain seq x y z
N MET A 1 6.12 -37.86 4.60
CA MET A 1 7.21 -38.85 4.42
C MET A 1 8.39 -38.13 3.80
N PRO A 2 9.65 -38.54 4.04
CA PRO A 2 10.77 -37.92 3.32
C PRO A 2 10.56 -38.13 1.81
N SER A 3 10.87 -37.11 1.03
CA SER A 3 10.78 -37.11 -0.42
C SER A 3 11.66 -38.24 -1.01
N GLN A 4 11.09 -39.09 -1.85
CA GLN A 4 11.80 -40.22 -2.44
C GLN A 4 12.65 -39.83 -3.64
N PHE A 5 12.25 -38.82 -4.38
CA PHE A 5 12.85 -38.47 -5.67
C PHE A 5 13.43 -37.06 -5.71
N TYR A 6 13.01 -36.19 -4.80
CA TYR A 6 13.44 -34.79 -4.78
C TYR A 6 14.95 -34.62 -4.59
N ASP A 7 15.60 -35.57 -3.88
CA ASP A 7 17.06 -35.57 -3.71
C ASP A 7 17.83 -35.80 -5.02
N LEU A 8 17.18 -36.35 -6.02
CA LEU A 8 17.76 -36.53 -7.37
C LEU A 8 17.81 -35.21 -8.15
N ALA A 9 17.00 -34.22 -7.77
CA ALA A 9 16.94 -32.93 -8.44
C ALA A 9 18.01 -31.98 -7.86
N PRO A 10 18.91 -31.41 -8.70
CA PRO A 10 19.88 -30.43 -8.25
C PRO A 10 19.20 -29.22 -7.63
N LYS A 11 19.72 -28.73 -6.49
CA LYS A 11 19.19 -27.57 -5.77
C LYS A 11 19.73 -26.25 -6.34
N ASN A 12 20.91 -26.27 -6.95
CA ASN A 12 21.44 -25.11 -7.67
C ASN A 12 20.66 -24.85 -8.95
N ILE A 13 20.19 -23.60 -9.16
CA ILE A 13 19.33 -23.23 -10.30
C ILE A 13 19.97 -23.54 -11.66
N ALA A 14 21.27 -23.25 -11.82
CA ALA A 14 21.96 -23.48 -13.10
C ALA A 14 22.12 -24.98 -13.40
N GLU A 15 22.49 -25.75 -12.39
CA GLU A 15 22.61 -27.22 -12.49
C GLU A 15 21.24 -27.87 -12.72
N ASN A 16 20.21 -27.40 -12.02
CA ASN A 16 18.84 -27.86 -12.19
C ASN A 16 18.35 -27.61 -13.61
N LEU A 17 18.61 -26.43 -14.17
CA LEU A 17 18.24 -26.13 -15.56
C LEU A 17 18.86 -27.10 -16.56
N GLN A 18 20.18 -27.37 -16.42
CA GLN A 18 20.88 -28.34 -17.28
C GLN A 18 20.35 -29.76 -17.09
N TRP A 19 20.07 -30.14 -15.84
CA TRP A 19 19.50 -31.44 -15.52
C TRP A 19 18.10 -31.60 -16.14
N ARG A 20 17.22 -30.59 -16.03
CA ARG A 20 15.89 -30.60 -16.67
C ARG A 20 15.97 -30.76 -18.19
N ILE A 21 16.90 -30.07 -18.84
CA ILE A 21 17.10 -30.19 -20.28
C ILE A 21 17.43 -31.63 -20.63
N ARG A 22 18.44 -32.23 -20.01
CA ARG A 22 18.82 -33.63 -20.23
C ARG A 22 17.67 -34.61 -19.97
N CYS A 23 16.93 -34.42 -18.89
CA CYS A 23 15.77 -35.27 -18.58
C CYS A 23 14.66 -35.14 -19.65
N ARG A 24 14.38 -33.93 -20.09
CA ARG A 24 13.35 -33.68 -21.13
C ARG A 24 13.75 -34.25 -22.49
N GLU A 25 14.99 -34.06 -22.90
CA GLU A 25 15.53 -34.65 -24.14
C GLU A 25 15.45 -36.18 -24.12
N ARG A 26 15.89 -36.80 -23.04
CA ARG A 26 15.80 -38.26 -22.88
C ARG A 26 14.34 -38.74 -22.89
N ALA A 27 13.44 -38.06 -22.22
CA ALA A 27 12.03 -38.43 -22.18
C ALA A 27 11.32 -38.37 -23.55
N LEU A 28 11.87 -37.65 -24.54
CA LEU A 28 11.33 -37.62 -25.92
C LEU A 28 11.58 -38.94 -26.66
N ILE A 29 12.68 -39.60 -26.36
CA ILE A 29 13.13 -40.79 -27.08
C ILE A 29 13.04 -42.10 -26.27
N ASP A 30 12.98 -42.01 -24.94
CA ASP A 30 12.92 -43.13 -23.99
C ASP A 30 11.58 -43.10 -23.23
N GLU A 31 10.64 -43.93 -23.71
CA GLU A 31 9.30 -44.01 -23.11
C GLU A 31 9.31 -44.56 -21.67
N ARG A 32 10.21 -45.49 -21.36
CA ARG A 32 10.33 -46.02 -20.01
C ARG A 32 10.83 -44.95 -19.02
N PHE A 33 11.80 -44.16 -19.46
CA PHE A 33 12.31 -43.04 -18.69
C PHE A 33 11.25 -41.97 -18.52
N ARG A 34 10.48 -41.65 -19.56
CA ARG A 34 9.35 -40.73 -19.50
C ARG A 34 8.29 -41.17 -18.48
N SER A 35 7.91 -42.45 -18.50
CA SER A 35 6.95 -43.03 -17.57
C SER A 35 7.47 -42.97 -16.12
N ALA A 36 8.75 -43.24 -15.90
CA ALA A 36 9.37 -43.11 -14.59
C ALA A 36 9.40 -41.66 -14.07
N LEU A 37 9.64 -40.69 -14.96
CA LEU A 37 9.55 -39.26 -14.60
C LEU A 37 8.13 -38.83 -14.21
N LEU A 38 7.12 -39.30 -14.95
CA LEU A 38 5.71 -39.03 -14.63
C LEU A 38 5.36 -39.62 -13.27
N GLN A 39 5.74 -40.89 -13.01
CA GLN A 39 5.51 -41.53 -11.73
C GLN A 39 6.21 -40.78 -10.58
N ALA A 40 7.47 -40.36 -10.76
CA ALA A 40 8.17 -39.58 -9.75
C ALA A 40 7.49 -38.23 -9.47
N CYS A 41 6.92 -37.56 -10.48
CA CYS A 41 6.12 -36.34 -10.32
C CYS A 41 4.79 -36.61 -9.60
N GLU A 42 4.21 -37.81 -9.81
CA GLU A 42 2.99 -38.23 -9.13
C GLU A 42 3.26 -38.57 -7.67
N ASP A 43 4.33 -39.28 -7.37
CA ASP A 43 4.64 -39.77 -6.02
C ASP A 43 5.25 -38.69 -5.12
N ASP A 44 5.91 -37.67 -5.70
CA ASP A 44 6.70 -36.68 -4.96
C ASP A 44 6.40 -35.24 -5.41
N PRO A 45 5.63 -34.49 -4.59
CA PRO A 45 5.30 -33.10 -4.87
C PRO A 45 6.55 -32.22 -5.05
N LEU A 46 7.58 -32.39 -4.23
CA LEU A 46 8.79 -31.56 -4.30
C LEU A 46 9.62 -31.85 -5.56
N PHE A 47 9.66 -33.13 -5.99
CA PHE A 47 10.26 -33.48 -7.26
C PHE A 47 9.52 -32.84 -8.43
N PHE A 48 8.18 -32.87 -8.43
CA PHE A 48 7.37 -32.19 -9.44
C PHE A 48 7.72 -30.71 -9.56
N PHE A 49 7.82 -30.00 -8.45
CA PHE A 49 8.23 -28.60 -8.44
C PHE A 49 9.61 -28.41 -9.06
N ALA A 50 10.60 -29.15 -8.56
CA ALA A 50 11.98 -29.03 -9.00
C ALA A 50 12.21 -29.48 -10.45
N PHE A 51 11.38 -30.36 -10.99
CA PHE A 51 11.49 -30.85 -12.38
C PHE A 51 10.64 -30.05 -13.36
N ALA A 52 9.37 -29.77 -13.03
CA ALA A 52 8.39 -29.32 -14.02
C ALA A 52 8.12 -27.81 -13.98
N LEU A 53 8.08 -27.21 -12.80
CA LEU A 53 7.54 -25.87 -12.62
C LEU A 53 8.58 -24.75 -12.81
N TRP A 54 8.06 -23.59 -13.19
CA TRP A 54 8.84 -22.38 -13.43
C TRP A 54 8.22 -21.20 -12.68
N VAL A 55 9.07 -20.24 -12.31
CA VAL A 55 8.66 -18.95 -11.73
C VAL A 55 9.14 -17.81 -12.60
N HIS A 56 8.34 -16.74 -12.64
CA HIS A 56 8.68 -15.51 -13.34
C HIS A 56 8.97 -14.40 -12.32
N GLU A 57 10.22 -13.89 -12.33
CA GLU A 57 10.65 -12.75 -11.52
C GLU A 57 11.05 -11.61 -12.47
N PRO A 58 10.15 -10.65 -12.75
CA PRO A 58 10.38 -9.62 -13.76
C PRO A 58 11.54 -8.66 -13.42
N ARG A 59 11.92 -8.56 -12.14
CA ARG A 59 13.01 -7.71 -11.65
C ARG A 59 14.38 -8.38 -11.76
N ALA A 60 14.41 -9.71 -11.90
CA ALA A 60 15.67 -10.45 -12.01
C ALA A 60 16.28 -10.32 -13.43
N LYS A 61 17.62 -10.40 -13.51
CA LYS A 61 18.33 -10.46 -14.80
C LYS A 61 17.84 -11.65 -15.66
N ILE A 62 17.67 -12.81 -15.03
CA ILE A 62 17.06 -13.99 -15.65
C ILE A 62 15.63 -14.06 -15.12
N LYS A 63 14.67 -13.64 -15.95
CA LYS A 63 13.26 -13.49 -15.55
C LYS A 63 12.54 -14.81 -15.32
N MET A 64 12.91 -15.85 -16.07
CA MET A 64 12.30 -17.19 -15.96
C MET A 64 13.31 -18.13 -15.29
N LYS A 65 12.94 -18.71 -14.16
CA LYS A 65 13.79 -19.64 -13.39
C LYS A 65 13.05 -20.96 -13.15
N PRO A 66 13.75 -22.10 -13.08
CA PRO A 66 13.21 -23.32 -12.45
C PRO A 66 12.65 -23.01 -11.05
N PHE A 67 11.52 -23.60 -10.73
CA PHE A 67 11.02 -23.53 -9.35
C PHE A 67 11.65 -24.65 -8.54
N VAL A 68 12.83 -24.41 -8.00
CA VAL A 68 13.45 -25.27 -7.00
C VAL A 68 13.03 -24.72 -5.63
N PRO A 69 12.20 -25.45 -4.85
CA PRO A 69 11.74 -24.95 -3.55
C PRO A 69 12.87 -24.69 -2.58
N TRP A 70 12.75 -23.64 -1.78
CA TRP A 70 13.56 -23.44 -0.59
C TRP A 70 12.98 -24.25 0.57
N GLU A 71 13.78 -24.57 1.57
CA GLU A 71 13.41 -25.44 2.70
C GLU A 71 12.08 -25.03 3.37
N HIS A 72 11.88 -23.74 3.64
CA HIS A 72 10.61 -23.24 4.20
C HIS A 72 9.42 -23.39 3.24
N GLN A 73 9.64 -23.37 1.92
CA GLN A 73 8.61 -23.64 0.91
C GLN A 73 8.31 -25.15 0.81
N GLU A 74 9.30 -26.02 0.99
CA GLU A 74 9.12 -27.48 0.96
C GLU A 74 8.07 -27.92 1.97
N THR A 75 8.17 -27.40 3.21
CA THR A 75 7.20 -27.67 4.27
C THR A 75 5.79 -27.24 3.89
N VAL A 76 5.63 -26.05 3.30
CA VAL A 76 4.32 -25.52 2.88
C VAL A 76 3.74 -26.33 1.72
N ILE A 77 4.56 -26.72 0.73
CA ILE A 77 4.14 -27.54 -0.41
C ILE A 77 3.58 -28.87 0.08
N MET A 78 4.33 -29.56 0.95
CA MET A 78 3.90 -30.86 1.50
C MET A 78 2.62 -30.73 2.32
N ALA A 79 2.54 -29.73 3.19
CA ALA A 79 1.35 -29.48 4.00
C ALA A 79 0.09 -29.19 3.17
N MET A 80 0.23 -28.44 2.08
CA MET A 80 -0.87 -28.15 1.17
C MET A 80 -1.32 -29.41 0.40
N ASP A 81 -0.35 -30.20 -0.06
CA ASP A 81 -0.66 -31.43 -0.77
C ASP A 81 -1.34 -32.45 0.14
N ASP A 82 -0.81 -32.67 1.36
CA ASP A 82 -1.40 -33.54 2.38
C ASP A 82 -2.82 -33.09 2.78
N ALA A 83 -3.07 -31.76 2.87
CA ALA A 83 -4.36 -31.20 3.22
C ALA A 83 -5.45 -31.52 2.17
N ILE A 84 -5.10 -31.50 0.88
CA ILE A 84 -6.03 -31.90 -0.18
C ILE A 84 -6.38 -33.37 -0.02
N THR A 85 -5.40 -34.26 0.16
CA THR A 85 -5.62 -35.69 0.36
C THR A 85 -6.49 -35.94 1.58
N GLU A 86 -6.19 -35.30 2.70
CA GLU A 86 -6.94 -35.50 3.94
C GLU A 86 -8.40 -35.01 3.82
N ALA A 87 -8.63 -33.87 3.17
CA ALA A 87 -9.96 -33.33 2.96
C ALA A 87 -10.85 -34.24 2.08
N MET A 88 -10.21 -34.94 1.12
CA MET A 88 -10.90 -35.91 0.27
C MET A 88 -11.17 -37.23 0.98
N ASP A 89 -10.17 -37.77 1.70
CA ASP A 89 -10.26 -39.10 2.34
C ASP A 89 -11.18 -39.12 3.56
N LYS A 90 -11.14 -38.05 4.35
CA LYS A 90 -11.90 -37.98 5.62
C LYS A 90 -13.22 -37.21 5.49
N GLU A 91 -13.49 -36.61 4.34
CA GLU A 91 -14.70 -35.81 4.08
C GLU A 91 -15.00 -34.75 5.16
N HIS A 92 -13.96 -34.17 5.79
CA HIS A 92 -14.10 -33.13 6.79
C HIS A 92 -13.31 -31.87 6.39
N PRO A 93 -13.72 -30.68 6.88
CA PRO A 93 -13.04 -29.43 6.55
C PRO A 93 -11.58 -29.40 7.00
N VAL A 94 -10.69 -29.03 6.08
CA VAL A 94 -9.26 -28.82 6.30
C VAL A 94 -8.87 -27.43 5.81
N SER A 95 -8.18 -26.66 6.64
CA SER A 95 -7.67 -25.35 6.28
C SER A 95 -6.15 -25.28 6.46
N VAL A 96 -5.46 -24.72 5.48
CA VAL A 96 -4.02 -24.41 5.58
C VAL A 96 -3.85 -22.89 5.50
N THR A 97 -3.26 -22.33 6.54
CA THR A 97 -2.99 -20.89 6.63
C THR A 97 -1.51 -20.62 6.46
N VAL A 98 -1.16 -19.81 5.46
CA VAL A 98 0.22 -19.42 5.15
C VAL A 98 0.38 -17.91 5.32
N LYS A 99 1.03 -17.51 6.40
CA LYS A 99 1.49 -16.14 6.60
C LYS A 99 2.82 -15.96 5.87
N LYS A 100 2.94 -14.89 5.14
CA LYS A 100 4.13 -14.66 4.29
C LYS A 100 4.67 -13.25 4.41
N SER A 101 5.98 -13.11 4.31
CA SER A 101 6.60 -11.87 3.91
C SER A 101 6.40 -11.65 2.41
N ARG A 102 6.51 -10.41 1.96
CA ARG A 102 6.40 -10.08 0.54
C ARG A 102 7.49 -10.77 -0.30
N ALA A 103 7.15 -11.12 -1.53
CA ALA A 103 8.07 -11.76 -2.50
C ALA A 103 8.62 -13.14 -2.10
N GLN A 104 7.89 -13.92 -1.28
CA GLN A 104 8.29 -15.28 -0.89
C GLN A 104 7.69 -16.39 -1.75
N GLY A 105 7.10 -16.05 -2.89
CA GLY A 105 6.61 -17.04 -3.86
C GLY A 105 5.31 -17.76 -3.48
N GLY A 106 4.58 -17.32 -2.44
CA GLY A 106 3.38 -17.99 -1.95
C GLY A 106 2.33 -18.31 -3.02
N THR A 107 2.06 -17.37 -3.95
CA THR A 107 1.14 -17.61 -5.07
C THR A 107 1.62 -18.76 -5.96
N TYR A 108 2.91 -18.81 -6.30
CA TYR A 108 3.48 -19.91 -7.10
C TYR A 108 3.45 -21.25 -6.37
N THR A 109 3.59 -21.22 -5.04
CA THR A 109 3.55 -22.40 -4.19
C THR A 109 2.18 -23.07 -4.25
N TYR A 110 1.10 -22.36 -3.93
CA TYR A 110 -0.23 -22.98 -3.95
C TYR A 110 -0.71 -23.32 -5.38
N LEU A 111 -0.35 -22.52 -6.39
CA LEU A 111 -0.66 -22.87 -7.79
C LEU A 111 0.09 -24.12 -8.24
N GLY A 112 1.35 -24.28 -7.84
CA GLY A 112 2.14 -25.46 -8.19
C GLY A 112 1.56 -26.76 -7.63
N VAL A 113 1.09 -26.76 -6.37
CA VAL A 113 0.39 -27.89 -5.77
C VAL A 113 -0.87 -28.23 -6.56
N GLN A 114 -1.66 -27.22 -6.90
CA GLN A 114 -2.90 -27.40 -7.67
C GLN A 114 -2.65 -27.91 -9.09
N ILE A 115 -1.61 -27.43 -9.78
CA ILE A 115 -1.23 -27.92 -11.12
C ILE A 115 -0.90 -29.41 -11.05
N ARG A 116 -0.08 -29.82 -10.05
CA ARG A 116 0.24 -31.23 -9.86
C ARG A 116 -1.03 -32.07 -9.70
N ARG A 117 -1.92 -31.66 -8.78
CA ARG A 117 -3.19 -32.37 -8.55
C ARG A 117 -4.06 -32.44 -9.80
N ALA A 118 -4.17 -31.35 -10.53
CA ALA A 118 -4.95 -31.28 -11.78
C ALA A 118 -4.41 -32.18 -12.90
N LEU A 119 -3.12 -32.53 -12.89
CA LEU A 119 -2.53 -33.44 -13.86
C LEU A 119 -2.76 -34.92 -13.51
N ILE A 120 -2.88 -35.27 -12.24
CA ILE A 120 -3.01 -36.65 -11.75
C ILE A 120 -4.43 -37.04 -11.33
N GLU A 121 -5.23 -36.09 -10.86
CA GLU A 121 -6.59 -36.34 -10.36
C GLU A 121 -7.63 -35.96 -11.42
N LYS A 122 -8.47 -36.91 -11.79
CA LYS A 122 -9.58 -36.66 -12.73
C LYS A 122 -10.68 -35.84 -12.05
N GLY A 123 -11.11 -34.76 -12.68
CA GLY A 123 -12.16 -33.88 -12.17
C GLY A 123 -11.71 -32.95 -11.03
N PHE A 124 -10.39 -32.75 -10.83
CA PHE A 124 -9.90 -31.76 -9.88
C PHE A 124 -10.48 -30.38 -10.18
N SER A 125 -10.99 -29.70 -9.17
CA SER A 125 -11.58 -28.38 -9.33
C SER A 125 -11.16 -27.42 -8.22
N SER A 126 -10.83 -26.18 -8.60
CA SER A 126 -10.38 -25.17 -7.65
C SER A 126 -11.01 -23.81 -7.90
N GLY A 127 -11.53 -23.19 -6.83
CA GLY A 127 -11.84 -21.77 -6.78
C GLY A 127 -10.62 -20.97 -6.37
N LEU A 128 -10.26 -19.95 -7.16
CA LEU A 128 -9.19 -19.00 -6.84
C LEU A 128 -9.82 -17.66 -6.49
N VAL A 129 -9.50 -17.10 -5.33
CA VAL A 129 -10.08 -15.83 -4.87
C VAL A 129 -8.97 -14.82 -4.60
N THR A 130 -9.10 -13.61 -5.17
CA THR A 130 -8.20 -12.49 -4.91
C THR A 130 -8.99 -11.24 -4.54
N ARG A 131 -8.31 -10.22 -4.03
CA ARG A 131 -8.94 -8.98 -3.57
C ARG A 131 -9.74 -8.22 -4.63
N ASN A 132 -9.40 -8.33 -5.91
CA ASN A 132 -10.13 -7.69 -7.00
C ASN A 132 -9.91 -8.38 -8.34
N GLU A 133 -10.78 -8.09 -9.32
CA GLU A 133 -10.76 -8.68 -10.66
C GLU A 133 -9.45 -8.45 -11.42
N LYS A 134 -8.85 -7.26 -11.27
CA LYS A 134 -7.56 -6.95 -11.95
C LYS A 134 -6.43 -7.88 -11.49
N MET A 135 -6.42 -8.24 -10.21
CA MET A 135 -5.43 -9.19 -9.66
C MET A 135 -5.75 -10.64 -10.01
N MET A 136 -7.03 -10.94 -10.27
CA MET A 136 -7.45 -12.28 -10.70
C MET A 136 -7.07 -12.55 -12.14
N ASP A 137 -7.59 -11.74 -13.07
CA ASP A 137 -7.38 -11.92 -14.51
C ASP A 137 -7.38 -10.55 -15.20
N SER A 138 -6.28 -10.21 -15.85
CA SER A 138 -6.08 -8.95 -16.55
C SER A 138 -4.92 -9.07 -17.53
N LYS A 139 -4.55 -7.98 -18.20
CA LYS A 139 -3.33 -7.93 -19.03
C LYS A 139 -2.03 -7.89 -18.22
N ASP A 140 -2.11 -7.74 -16.91
CA ASP A 140 -0.95 -7.69 -16.00
C ASP A 140 -0.37 -9.11 -15.81
N PRO A 141 0.91 -9.35 -16.11
CA PRO A 141 1.55 -10.65 -15.91
C PRO A 141 1.52 -11.14 -14.44
N SER A 142 1.30 -10.24 -13.49
CA SER A 142 1.20 -10.56 -12.06
C SER A 142 -0.15 -11.13 -11.65
N ALA A 143 -1.19 -11.02 -12.49
CA ALA A 143 -2.50 -11.60 -12.23
C ALA A 143 -2.43 -13.13 -12.05
N VAL A 144 -3.24 -13.66 -11.14
CA VAL A 144 -3.16 -15.08 -10.72
C VAL A 144 -3.39 -16.02 -11.91
N MET A 145 -4.39 -15.75 -12.76
CA MET A 145 -4.66 -16.58 -13.95
C MET A 145 -3.51 -16.53 -14.98
N ASN A 146 -2.80 -15.40 -15.09
CA ASN A 146 -1.63 -15.30 -15.96
C ASN A 146 -0.44 -16.10 -15.43
N LYS A 147 -0.22 -16.10 -14.10
CA LYS A 147 0.80 -16.95 -13.47
C LYS A 147 0.48 -18.42 -13.69
N LEU A 148 -0.78 -18.82 -13.48
CA LEU A 148 -1.24 -20.19 -13.72
C LEU A 148 -1.02 -20.61 -15.18
N SER A 149 -1.46 -19.81 -16.15
CA SER A 149 -1.24 -20.06 -17.59
C SER A 149 0.25 -20.18 -17.91
N MET A 150 1.07 -19.25 -17.41
CA MET A 150 2.53 -19.28 -17.63
C MET A 150 3.16 -20.56 -17.09
N MET A 151 2.73 -21.04 -15.91
CA MET A 151 3.24 -22.29 -15.35
C MET A 151 2.82 -23.50 -16.20
N LEU A 152 1.58 -23.54 -16.68
CA LEU A 152 1.07 -24.59 -17.56
C LEU A 152 1.79 -24.59 -18.92
N ASP A 153 2.02 -23.43 -19.54
CA ASP A 153 2.72 -23.26 -20.82
C ASP A 153 4.18 -23.78 -20.78
N LYS A 154 4.78 -23.89 -19.60
CA LYS A 154 6.16 -24.37 -19.43
C LYS A 154 6.26 -25.87 -19.18
N LEU A 155 5.14 -26.55 -19.02
CA LEU A 155 5.15 -28.00 -18.90
C LEU A 155 5.53 -28.67 -20.23
N PRO A 156 6.21 -29.82 -20.22
CA PRO A 156 6.47 -30.60 -21.43
C PRO A 156 5.16 -31.05 -22.10
N LEU A 157 5.08 -31.03 -23.42
CA LEU A 157 3.88 -31.47 -24.16
C LEU A 157 3.44 -32.91 -23.87
N TRP A 158 4.39 -33.80 -23.54
CA TRP A 158 4.06 -35.16 -23.14
C TRP A 158 3.46 -35.26 -21.71
N MET A 159 3.56 -34.20 -20.89
CA MET A 159 2.93 -34.07 -19.57
C MET A 159 1.59 -33.38 -19.69
N LEU A 160 1.53 -32.29 -20.45
CA LEU A 160 0.32 -31.51 -20.73
C LEU A 160 0.31 -31.12 -22.23
N ASP A 161 -0.64 -31.67 -23.00
CA ASP A 161 -0.80 -31.42 -24.42
C ASP A 161 -1.66 -30.21 -24.77
N GLY A 162 -2.21 -29.52 -23.77
CA GLY A 162 -2.96 -28.28 -23.89
C GLY A 162 -3.97 -28.06 -22.78
N TYR A 163 -4.48 -26.85 -22.76
CA TYR A 163 -5.56 -26.44 -21.84
C TYR A 163 -6.40 -25.34 -22.49
N ASP A 164 -7.66 -25.23 -22.08
CA ASP A 164 -8.58 -24.18 -22.50
C ASP A 164 -8.58 -23.03 -21.50
N ARG A 165 -8.54 -21.80 -22.00
CA ARG A 165 -8.65 -20.60 -21.16
C ARG A 165 -9.79 -19.71 -21.65
N ASN A 166 -10.72 -19.38 -20.76
CA ASN A 166 -11.75 -18.37 -20.97
C ASN A 166 -11.51 -17.17 -20.06
N ILE A 167 -11.12 -16.05 -20.64
CA ILE A 167 -10.81 -14.81 -19.91
C ILE A 167 -12.10 -14.16 -19.37
N THR A 168 -13.20 -14.26 -20.11
CA THR A 168 -14.49 -13.65 -19.71
C THR A 168 -15.06 -14.30 -18.45
N ASP A 169 -14.94 -15.63 -18.36
CA ASP A 169 -15.46 -16.41 -17.22
C ASP A 169 -14.36 -16.70 -16.18
N HIS A 170 -13.15 -16.16 -16.38
CA HIS A 170 -11.98 -16.40 -15.51
C HIS A 170 -11.74 -17.89 -15.25
N THR A 171 -11.79 -18.71 -16.32
CA THR A 171 -11.63 -20.17 -16.19
C THR A 171 -10.43 -20.70 -16.98
N ILE A 172 -9.78 -21.71 -16.41
CA ILE A 172 -8.78 -22.54 -17.09
C ILE A 172 -9.19 -23.99 -16.88
N ARG A 173 -9.22 -24.78 -17.99
CA ARG A 173 -9.61 -26.19 -17.96
C ARG A 173 -8.56 -27.04 -18.66
N ILE A 174 -8.23 -28.20 -18.08
CA ILE A 174 -7.44 -29.27 -18.72
C ILE A 174 -8.42 -30.35 -19.20
N PRO A 175 -8.69 -30.46 -20.53
CA PRO A 175 -9.67 -31.42 -21.04
C PRO A 175 -9.33 -32.88 -20.73
N LYS A 176 -8.03 -33.22 -20.71
CA LYS A 176 -7.54 -34.60 -20.50
C LYS A 176 -7.92 -35.17 -19.14
N THR A 177 -7.87 -34.35 -18.09
CA THR A 177 -8.18 -34.75 -16.72
C THR A 177 -9.52 -34.19 -16.24
N ASP A 178 -10.18 -33.37 -17.06
CA ASP A 178 -11.38 -32.59 -16.69
C ASP A 178 -11.15 -31.67 -15.48
N ALA A 179 -9.90 -31.27 -15.26
CA ALA A 179 -9.56 -30.35 -14.18
C ALA A 179 -9.92 -28.91 -14.55
N VAL A 180 -10.37 -28.11 -13.58
CA VAL A 180 -10.80 -26.72 -13.79
C VAL A 180 -10.40 -25.80 -12.66
N TRP A 181 -9.95 -24.60 -13.01
CA TRP A 181 -9.81 -23.46 -12.12
C TRP A 181 -10.83 -22.39 -12.48
N ILE A 182 -11.44 -21.81 -11.47
CA ILE A 182 -12.43 -20.73 -11.60
C ILE A 182 -11.96 -19.57 -10.72
N GLY A 183 -11.76 -18.39 -11.34
CA GLY A 183 -11.32 -17.18 -10.65
C GLY A 183 -12.47 -16.33 -10.13
N PHE A 184 -12.32 -15.79 -8.92
CA PHE A 184 -13.27 -14.90 -8.27
C PHE A 184 -12.57 -13.68 -7.70
N SER A 185 -13.23 -12.54 -7.70
CA SER A 185 -12.85 -11.38 -6.89
C SER A 185 -13.57 -11.41 -5.53
N ALA A 186 -13.03 -10.72 -4.52
CA ALA A 186 -13.59 -10.66 -3.18
C ALA A 186 -14.94 -9.94 -3.15
N THR A 187 -16.01 -10.68 -3.41
CA THR A 187 -17.40 -10.24 -3.35
C THR A 187 -18.24 -11.23 -2.53
N ALA A 188 -19.33 -10.78 -1.96
CA ALA A 188 -20.20 -11.64 -1.13
C ALA A 188 -20.84 -12.81 -1.90
N ASP A 189 -20.75 -12.80 -3.24
CA ASP A 189 -21.35 -13.82 -4.11
C ASP A 189 -20.37 -14.92 -4.53
N VAL A 190 -19.15 -14.92 -3.99
CA VAL A 190 -18.17 -16.01 -4.20
C VAL A 190 -18.78 -17.34 -3.76
N ALA A 191 -18.56 -18.40 -4.55
CA ALA A 191 -18.98 -19.76 -4.27
C ALA A 191 -20.50 -20.04 -4.31
N ARG A 192 -21.30 -19.20 -4.96
CA ARG A 192 -22.71 -19.53 -5.23
C ARG A 192 -22.82 -20.44 -6.46
N GLY A 193 -22.73 -21.74 -6.25
CA GLY A 193 -23.12 -22.72 -7.27
C GLY A 193 -22.01 -23.64 -7.76
N GLY A 194 -21.80 -24.73 -7.10
CA GLY A 194 -20.94 -25.82 -7.49
C GLY A 194 -19.99 -26.26 -6.37
N ARG A 195 -19.77 -27.56 -6.25
CA ARG A 195 -18.78 -28.11 -5.31
C ARG A 195 -17.42 -28.13 -6.01
N THR A 196 -16.37 -27.81 -5.25
CA THR A 196 -14.99 -27.86 -5.73
C THR A 196 -14.11 -28.64 -4.74
N THR A 197 -13.01 -29.19 -5.26
CA THR A 197 -12.01 -29.88 -4.43
C THR A 197 -11.35 -28.92 -3.44
N LEU A 198 -11.09 -27.67 -3.88
CA LEU A 198 -10.31 -26.69 -3.13
C LEU A 198 -10.78 -25.27 -3.39
N PHE A 199 -10.68 -24.39 -2.39
CA PHE A 199 -10.62 -22.94 -2.55
C PHE A 199 -9.29 -22.38 -2.06
N ALA A 200 -8.63 -21.56 -2.87
CA ALA A 200 -7.39 -20.87 -2.50
C ALA A 200 -7.57 -19.36 -2.54
N PHE A 201 -7.24 -18.71 -1.43
CA PHE A 201 -7.35 -17.27 -1.24
C PHE A 201 -5.96 -16.63 -1.27
N ASP A 202 -5.72 -15.73 -2.21
CA ASP A 202 -4.51 -14.92 -2.26
C ASP A 202 -4.78 -13.51 -1.75
N GLU A 203 -3.90 -13.01 -0.91
CA GLU A 203 -4.00 -11.69 -0.26
C GLU A 203 -5.28 -11.52 0.60
N VAL A 204 -5.77 -12.61 1.20
CA VAL A 204 -7.00 -12.62 2.02
C VAL A 204 -6.93 -11.71 3.27
N GLY A 205 -5.75 -11.39 3.76
CA GLY A 205 -5.54 -10.42 4.84
C GLY A 205 -5.58 -8.95 4.36
N SER A 206 -5.90 -8.67 3.09
CA SER A 206 -5.99 -7.30 2.58
C SER A 206 -7.27 -6.60 3.05
N GLU A 207 -7.23 -5.27 3.07
CA GLU A 207 -8.36 -4.43 3.51
C GLU A 207 -9.62 -4.65 2.67
N GLU A 208 -9.47 -4.95 1.37
CA GLU A 208 -10.58 -5.24 0.48
C GLU A 208 -11.36 -6.49 0.90
N PHE A 209 -10.68 -7.49 1.46
CA PHE A 209 -11.35 -8.68 2.01
C PHE A 209 -12.01 -8.42 3.36
N ILE A 210 -11.35 -7.66 4.24
CA ILE A 210 -11.77 -7.46 5.63
C ILE A 210 -12.90 -6.43 5.72
N SER A 211 -12.91 -5.44 4.85
CA SER A 211 -13.86 -4.33 4.87
C SER A 211 -15.31 -4.81 4.79
N GLY A 212 -16.13 -4.39 5.75
CA GLY A 212 -17.55 -4.77 5.82
C GLY A 212 -17.81 -6.25 6.16
N GLY A 213 -16.79 -6.99 6.63
CA GLY A 213 -16.88 -8.41 6.98
C GLY A 213 -17.10 -9.29 5.76
N ILE A 214 -16.56 -8.91 4.61
CA ILE A 214 -16.69 -9.67 3.35
C ILE A 214 -16.00 -11.02 3.48
N ASP A 215 -14.84 -11.09 4.12
CA ASP A 215 -14.09 -12.32 4.38
C ASP A 215 -14.92 -13.37 5.13
N TYR A 216 -15.61 -13.00 6.20
CA TYR A 216 -16.50 -13.93 6.93
C TYR A 216 -17.67 -14.41 6.07
N LYS A 217 -18.26 -13.52 5.26
CA LYS A 217 -19.37 -13.89 4.36
C LYS A 217 -18.91 -14.87 3.28
N ILE A 218 -17.74 -14.64 2.69
CA ILE A 218 -17.13 -15.53 1.69
C ILE A 218 -16.83 -16.88 2.34
N MET A 219 -16.17 -16.91 3.49
CA MET A 219 -15.83 -18.16 4.18
C MET A 219 -17.07 -18.97 4.56
N SER A 220 -18.13 -18.30 5.01
CA SER A 220 -19.42 -18.95 5.27
C SER A 220 -20.01 -19.61 4.02
N SER A 221 -19.88 -18.98 2.85
CA SER A 221 -20.35 -19.54 1.57
C SER A 221 -19.46 -20.70 1.10
N VAL A 222 -18.14 -20.56 1.22
CA VAL A 222 -17.14 -21.54 0.79
C VAL A 222 -17.22 -22.83 1.63
N ALA A 223 -17.53 -22.74 2.91
CA ALA A 223 -17.69 -23.90 3.80
C ALA A 223 -18.76 -24.91 3.34
N HIS A 224 -19.70 -24.51 2.47
CA HIS A 224 -20.72 -25.39 1.90
C HIS A 224 -20.35 -26.02 0.56
N VAL A 225 -19.23 -25.59 -0.05
CA VAL A 225 -18.86 -26.01 -1.41
C VAL A 225 -17.52 -26.72 -1.50
N THR A 226 -16.67 -26.63 -0.47
CA THR A 226 -15.41 -27.37 -0.39
C THR A 226 -15.07 -27.80 1.02
N ASN A 227 -14.30 -28.89 1.12
CA ASN A 227 -13.69 -29.32 2.37
C ASN A 227 -12.22 -28.86 2.50
N CYS A 228 -11.64 -28.23 1.49
CA CYS A 228 -10.23 -27.80 1.52
C CYS A 228 -10.10 -26.30 1.23
N VAL A 229 -9.43 -25.57 2.14
CA VAL A 229 -9.23 -24.12 2.01
C VAL A 229 -7.76 -23.75 2.24
N PHE A 230 -7.18 -22.97 1.33
CA PHE A 230 -5.87 -22.36 1.52
C PHE A 230 -6.03 -20.85 1.71
N LEU A 231 -5.47 -20.32 2.81
CA LEU A 231 -5.40 -18.90 3.10
C LEU A 231 -3.94 -18.46 2.99
N CYS A 232 -3.60 -17.63 2.01
CA CYS A 232 -2.22 -17.19 1.78
C CYS A 232 -2.15 -15.66 1.72
N SER A 233 -1.49 -15.01 2.70
CA SER A 233 -1.45 -13.55 2.76
C SER A 233 -0.27 -12.99 3.57
N THR A 234 0.03 -11.69 3.35
CA THR A 234 0.63 -10.81 4.35
C THR A 234 -0.46 -10.35 5.33
N PHE A 235 -0.08 -9.81 6.50
CA PHE A 235 -1.05 -9.22 7.41
C PHE A 235 -1.47 -7.84 6.90
N GLY A 236 -2.74 -7.66 6.58
CA GLY A 236 -3.33 -6.35 6.24
C GLY A 236 -3.89 -5.63 7.46
N ALA A 237 -4.38 -6.40 8.46
CA ALA A 237 -4.95 -5.90 9.70
C ALA A 237 -4.75 -6.93 10.82
N ASP A 238 -5.12 -6.53 12.05
CA ASP A 238 -5.16 -7.38 13.23
C ASP A 238 -6.57 -7.93 13.52
N THR A 239 -7.38 -8.05 12.47
CA THR A 239 -8.74 -8.60 12.48
C THR A 239 -9.02 -9.40 11.21
N GLY A 240 -10.14 -10.13 11.19
CA GLY A 240 -10.61 -10.91 10.05
C GLY A 240 -10.15 -12.36 10.07
N VAL A 241 -10.75 -13.15 9.18
CA VAL A 241 -10.58 -14.61 9.12
C VAL A 241 -9.12 -15.05 9.02
N PHE A 242 -8.33 -14.33 8.21
CA PHE A 242 -6.91 -14.65 8.05
C PHE A 242 -6.13 -14.39 9.34
N TYR A 243 -6.35 -13.22 9.97
CA TYR A 243 -5.67 -12.88 11.23
C TYR A 243 -6.01 -13.89 12.33
N GLU A 244 -7.30 -14.20 12.51
CA GLU A 244 -7.75 -15.17 13.50
C GLU A 244 -7.11 -16.52 13.27
N SER A 245 -7.17 -17.04 12.03
CA SER A 245 -6.57 -18.34 11.69
C SER A 245 -5.04 -18.37 11.83
N ALA A 246 -4.34 -17.28 11.45
CA ALA A 246 -2.88 -17.19 11.46
C ALA A 246 -2.29 -16.97 12.86
N THR A 247 -3.10 -16.50 13.82
CA THR A 247 -2.69 -16.20 15.20
C THR A 247 -3.29 -17.13 16.25
N ASP A 248 -4.16 -18.04 15.84
CA ASP A 248 -4.73 -19.07 16.70
C ASP A 248 -3.62 -20.07 17.11
N PRO A 249 -3.28 -20.15 18.41
CA PRO A 249 -2.24 -21.07 18.89
C PRO A 249 -2.63 -22.54 18.78
N ASP A 250 -3.94 -22.82 18.67
CA ASP A 250 -4.48 -24.16 18.57
C ASP A 250 -4.62 -24.64 17.11
N ASN A 251 -4.36 -23.78 16.13
CA ASN A 251 -4.37 -24.14 14.72
C ASN A 251 -3.04 -24.81 14.31
N PRO A 252 -3.00 -26.14 14.12
CA PRO A 252 -1.76 -26.87 13.82
C PRO A 252 -1.27 -26.67 12.37
N ARG A 253 -2.06 -25.97 11.51
CA ARG A 253 -1.78 -25.82 10.08
C ARG A 253 -1.50 -24.37 9.69
N VAL A 254 -0.79 -23.66 10.57
CA VAL A 254 -0.26 -22.33 10.30
C VAL A 254 1.22 -22.45 9.92
N TYR A 255 1.54 -22.01 8.73
CA TYR A 255 2.91 -22.02 8.18
C TYR A 255 3.38 -20.61 7.88
N SER A 256 4.70 -20.44 7.84
CA SER A 256 5.34 -19.15 7.55
C SER A 256 6.23 -19.24 6.32
N LEU A 257 6.12 -18.27 5.44
CA LEU A 257 7.10 -17.98 4.40
C LEU A 257 7.83 -16.67 4.77
N ASP A 258 8.80 -16.78 5.69
CA ASP A 258 9.55 -15.61 6.19
C ASP A 258 10.70 -15.28 5.23
N TRP A 259 10.96 -13.99 5.03
CA TRP A 259 12.10 -13.53 4.24
C TRP A 259 13.45 -13.95 4.86
N LYS A 260 13.48 -14.17 6.18
CA LYS A 260 14.69 -14.62 6.91
C LYS A 260 15.10 -16.04 6.53
N ASP A 261 14.13 -16.87 6.14
CA ASP A 261 14.37 -18.24 5.69
C ASP A 261 14.68 -18.33 4.19
N ASN A 262 14.54 -17.21 3.47
CA ASN A 262 14.86 -17.13 2.05
C ASN A 262 16.36 -16.85 1.86
N PRO A 263 17.14 -17.75 1.26
CA PRO A 263 18.59 -17.61 1.16
C PRO A 263 19.05 -16.41 0.30
N GLU A 264 18.21 -15.93 -0.63
CA GLU A 264 18.50 -14.74 -1.44
C GLU A 264 18.24 -13.44 -0.65
N HIS A 265 17.20 -13.43 0.19
CA HIS A 265 16.79 -12.23 0.94
C HIS A 265 17.50 -12.08 2.29
N SER A 266 17.87 -13.19 2.91
CA SER A 266 18.65 -13.23 4.17
C SER A 266 20.16 -13.19 3.97
N LYS A 267 20.63 -13.07 2.73
CA LYS A 267 22.07 -12.90 2.46
C LYS A 267 22.62 -11.69 3.22
N LEU A 268 23.73 -11.89 3.95
CA LEU A 268 24.34 -10.89 4.84
C LEU A 268 23.37 -10.38 5.91
N ALA A 269 22.53 -11.27 6.45
CA ALA A 269 21.65 -10.91 7.55
C ALA A 269 22.46 -10.55 8.80
N TYR A 270 22.03 -9.49 9.50
CA TYR A 270 22.71 -8.96 10.67
C TYR A 270 21.73 -8.42 11.72
N VAL A 271 22.23 -8.28 12.95
CA VAL A 271 21.55 -7.59 14.05
C VAL A 271 22.49 -6.51 14.58
N LYS A 272 21.95 -5.32 14.83
CA LYS A 272 22.66 -4.28 15.57
C LYS A 272 22.07 -4.22 16.98
N GLN A 273 22.92 -4.37 18.00
CA GLN A 273 22.51 -4.27 19.41
C GLN A 273 23.54 -3.52 20.22
N ASP A 274 23.10 -2.50 20.97
CA ASP A 274 23.97 -1.62 21.78
C ASP A 274 25.13 -1.03 20.95
N GLY A 275 24.86 -0.69 19.69
CA GLY A 275 25.84 -0.13 18.75
C GLY A 275 26.75 -1.18 18.12
N VAL A 276 26.71 -2.44 18.53
CA VAL A 276 27.50 -3.55 17.97
C VAL A 276 26.71 -4.22 16.85
N VAL A 277 27.37 -4.46 15.71
CA VAL A 277 26.80 -5.19 14.58
C VAL A 277 27.31 -6.61 14.57
N SER A 278 26.39 -7.56 14.55
CA SER A 278 26.71 -9.01 14.50
C SER A 278 26.00 -9.65 13.31
N ALA A 279 26.76 -10.37 12.48
CA ALA A 279 26.19 -11.19 11.42
C ALA A 279 25.36 -12.33 12.00
N VAL A 280 24.24 -12.68 11.37
CA VAL A 280 23.44 -13.86 11.76
C VAL A 280 24.21 -15.15 11.49
N LYS A 281 24.98 -15.19 10.40
CA LYS A 281 25.93 -16.27 10.10
C LYS A 281 27.33 -15.76 10.39
N PRO A 282 28.09 -16.37 11.34
CA PRO A 282 29.41 -15.90 11.74
C PRO A 282 30.40 -15.75 10.57
N GLU A 283 30.31 -16.60 9.56
CA GLU A 283 31.13 -16.55 8.35
C GLU A 283 30.94 -15.29 7.51
N ASP A 284 29.79 -14.62 7.63
CA ASP A 284 29.46 -13.41 6.87
C ASP A 284 29.93 -12.11 7.58
N GLN A 285 30.54 -12.18 8.78
CA GLN A 285 30.81 -11.00 9.62
C GLN A 285 31.63 -9.94 8.89
N GLU A 286 32.68 -10.31 8.18
CA GLU A 286 33.55 -9.36 7.48
C GLU A 286 32.80 -8.62 6.35
N GLU A 287 31.94 -9.32 5.62
CA GLU A 287 31.12 -8.75 4.55
C GLU A 287 30.01 -7.85 5.11
N VAL A 288 29.41 -8.24 6.24
CA VAL A 288 28.42 -7.43 6.97
C VAL A 288 29.05 -6.12 7.47
N ASP A 289 30.25 -6.17 8.05
CA ASP A 289 30.95 -4.98 8.53
C ASP A 289 31.27 -4.02 7.36
N LYS A 290 31.69 -4.56 6.22
CA LYS A 290 31.90 -3.78 4.99
C LYS A 290 30.60 -3.15 4.49
N TYR A 291 29.51 -3.92 4.49
CA TYR A 291 28.19 -3.42 4.08
C TYR A 291 27.73 -2.27 4.98
N VAL A 292 27.69 -2.46 6.28
CA VAL A 292 27.22 -1.46 7.24
C VAL A 292 28.04 -0.18 7.17
N LYS A 293 29.36 -0.31 7.07
CA LYS A 293 30.26 0.84 6.93
C LYS A 293 30.03 1.61 5.62
N SER A 294 29.84 0.91 4.52
CA SER A 294 29.64 1.54 3.21
C SER A 294 28.26 2.18 3.04
N HIS A 295 27.24 1.72 3.79
CA HIS A 295 25.84 2.17 3.72
C HIS A 295 25.38 2.95 4.98
N GLU A 296 26.33 3.52 5.72
CA GLU A 296 26.00 4.25 6.97
C GLU A 296 25.00 5.40 6.75
N LYS A 297 25.09 6.10 5.61
CA LYS A 297 24.17 7.20 5.26
C LYS A 297 22.75 6.70 5.03
N GLU A 298 22.62 5.57 4.33
CA GLU A 298 21.36 4.89 4.06
C GLU A 298 20.74 4.37 5.34
N LEU A 299 21.51 3.74 6.21
CA LEU A 299 21.04 3.25 7.51
C LEU A 299 20.54 4.39 8.41
N ARG A 300 21.25 5.51 8.46
CA ARG A 300 20.79 6.73 9.14
C ARG A 300 19.51 7.30 8.50
N ALA A 301 19.34 7.15 7.17
CA ALA A 301 18.10 7.56 6.50
C ALA A 301 16.92 6.64 6.87
N ILE A 302 17.16 5.34 7.03
CA ILE A 302 16.17 4.37 7.51
C ILE A 302 15.72 4.72 8.94
N GLU A 303 16.65 5.03 9.85
CA GLU A 303 16.32 5.47 11.22
C GLU A 303 15.50 6.77 11.22
N ARG A 304 15.88 7.74 10.38
CA ARG A 304 15.13 9.00 10.24
C ARG A 304 13.71 8.81 9.71
N LYS A 305 13.44 7.73 9.00
CA LYS A 305 12.08 7.34 8.59
C LYS A 305 11.31 6.59 9.69
N GLY A 306 11.85 6.50 10.91
CA GLY A 306 11.23 5.84 12.05
C GLY A 306 11.38 4.32 12.08
N HIS A 307 12.12 3.72 11.13
CA HIS A 307 12.36 2.28 11.16
C HIS A 307 13.36 1.90 12.25
N LYS A 308 12.99 0.92 13.08
CA LYS A 308 13.85 0.42 14.14
C LYS A 308 15.01 -0.40 13.54
N ILE A 309 16.25 -0.03 13.87
CA ILE A 309 17.45 -0.79 13.51
C ILE A 309 17.92 -1.66 14.69
N GLU A 310 17.96 -1.11 15.90
CA GLU A 310 18.39 -1.82 17.10
C GLU A 310 17.52 -3.03 17.43
N GLY A 311 18.18 -4.16 17.74
CA GLY A 311 17.53 -5.39 18.18
C GLY A 311 16.69 -6.10 17.12
N LYS A 312 16.85 -5.76 15.82
CA LYS A 312 16.08 -6.33 14.73
C LYS A 312 16.99 -7.03 13.72
N VAL A 313 16.61 -8.23 13.28
CA VAL A 313 17.28 -8.90 12.16
C VAL A 313 17.01 -8.12 10.88
N ARG A 314 18.08 -7.82 10.15
CA ARG A 314 18.05 -7.05 8.91
C ARG A 314 18.97 -7.68 7.87
N SER A 315 18.84 -7.28 6.63
CA SER A 315 19.74 -7.67 5.53
C SER A 315 19.80 -6.52 4.51
N PRO A 316 20.75 -6.50 3.56
CA PRO A 316 20.75 -5.54 2.46
C PRO A 316 19.43 -5.49 1.68
N TRP A 317 18.80 -6.65 1.48
CA TRP A 317 17.48 -6.75 0.85
C TRP A 317 16.40 -6.07 1.69
N TYR A 318 16.34 -6.33 2.99
CA TYR A 318 15.39 -5.72 3.93
C TYR A 318 15.59 -4.20 4.00
N ASP A 319 16.84 -3.74 4.10
CA ASP A 319 17.19 -2.32 4.16
C ASP A 319 16.75 -1.56 2.90
N SER A 320 16.92 -2.20 1.74
CA SER A 320 16.48 -1.60 0.46
C SER A 320 14.98 -1.33 0.44
N HIS A 321 14.15 -2.19 1.07
CA HIS A 321 12.70 -2.00 1.18
C HIS A 321 12.33 -0.84 2.12
N CYS A 322 13.10 -0.65 3.22
CA CYS A 322 12.92 0.50 4.11
C CYS A 322 13.25 1.84 3.43
N LEU A 323 14.11 1.83 2.40
CA LEU A 323 14.49 3.02 1.65
C LEU A 323 13.50 3.44 0.56
N VAL A 324 12.62 2.54 0.13
CA VAL A 324 11.61 2.85 -0.90
C VAL A 324 10.79 4.08 -0.48
N PRO A 325 10.54 5.05 -1.39
CA PRO A 325 9.63 6.16 -1.11
C PRO A 325 8.25 5.65 -0.66
N GLY A 326 7.72 6.21 0.43
CA GLY A 326 6.45 5.78 1.02
C GLY A 326 6.51 4.52 1.90
N SER A 327 7.70 3.93 2.09
CA SER A 327 7.88 2.83 3.05
C SER A 327 7.80 3.39 4.47
N THR A 328 6.72 3.05 5.19
CA THR A 328 6.53 3.37 6.59
C THR A 328 6.92 2.20 7.49
N PRO A 329 7.23 2.41 8.79
CA PRO A 329 7.46 1.30 9.73
C PRO A 329 6.31 0.29 9.76
N ARG A 330 5.06 0.78 9.67
CA ARG A 330 3.87 -0.06 9.60
C ARG A 330 3.83 -0.91 8.34
N TYR A 331 4.12 -0.31 7.17
CA TYR A 331 4.21 -1.05 5.92
C TYR A 331 5.23 -2.20 6.02
N ILE A 332 6.41 -1.94 6.60
CA ILE A 332 7.46 -2.95 6.79
C ILE A 332 7.00 -4.03 7.80
N ALA A 333 6.35 -3.64 8.90
CA ALA A 333 5.82 -4.60 9.87
C ALA A 333 4.82 -5.58 9.22
N ARG A 334 3.91 -5.07 8.40
CA ARG A 334 2.90 -5.88 7.68
C ARG A 334 3.50 -6.75 6.58
N GLU A 335 4.30 -6.13 5.71
CA GLU A 335 4.72 -6.75 4.45
C GLU A 335 5.95 -7.62 4.59
N LEU A 336 6.84 -7.33 5.55
CA LEU A 336 8.09 -8.06 5.72
C LEU A 336 8.16 -8.81 7.06
N ASP A 337 7.76 -8.20 8.16
CA ASP A 337 7.96 -8.80 9.49
C ASP A 337 6.84 -9.76 9.90
N MET A 338 5.75 -9.83 9.13
CA MET A 338 4.55 -10.61 9.47
C MET A 338 4.02 -10.24 10.87
N ASP A 339 4.13 -8.96 11.24
CA ASP A 339 3.69 -8.42 12.51
C ASP A 339 2.37 -7.65 12.33
N ALA A 340 1.26 -8.33 12.61
CA ALA A 340 -0.06 -7.72 12.58
C ALA A 340 -0.25 -6.67 13.70
N LYS A 341 0.38 -6.87 14.85
CA LYS A 341 0.26 -5.97 16.03
C LYS A 341 1.19 -4.77 15.94
N GLY A 342 2.29 -4.85 15.23
CA GLY A 342 3.16 -3.71 14.92
C GLY A 342 2.47 -2.62 14.12
N SER A 343 1.27 -2.92 13.62
CA SER A 343 0.35 -1.98 13.01
C SER A 343 -0.70 -1.41 13.96
N ALA A 344 -0.95 -2.02 15.13
CA ALA A 344 -1.84 -1.50 16.17
C ALA A 344 -1.09 -0.45 17.00
N GLY A 345 -1.68 0.74 17.19
CA GLY A 345 -1.07 1.79 17.99
C GLY A 345 -1.43 3.19 17.52
N LYS A 346 -0.70 4.17 18.01
CA LYS A 346 -0.88 5.58 17.60
C LYS A 346 -0.53 5.75 16.11
N VAL A 347 -1.36 6.52 15.42
CA VAL A 347 -1.13 6.87 14.00
C VAL A 347 0.12 7.73 13.85
N PHE A 348 0.32 8.63 14.79
CA PHE A 348 1.50 9.50 14.87
C PHE A 348 2.40 9.04 16.01
N ALA A 349 3.69 8.84 15.72
CA ALA A 349 4.66 8.48 16.75
C ALA A 349 4.70 9.53 17.85
N PRO A 350 4.58 9.15 19.14
CA PRO A 350 4.61 10.11 20.25
C PRO A 350 5.85 10.99 20.23
N ASP A 351 7.03 10.42 19.96
CA ASP A 351 8.29 11.18 19.89
C ASP A 351 8.28 12.24 18.77
N LEU A 352 7.61 11.94 17.64
CA LEU A 352 7.42 12.91 16.56
C LEU A 352 6.56 14.08 17.05
N LEU A 353 5.42 13.79 17.69
CA LEU A 353 4.52 14.83 18.18
C LEU A 353 5.16 15.68 19.28
N ASP A 354 5.89 15.07 20.21
CA ASP A 354 6.63 15.78 21.25
C ASP A 354 7.70 16.70 20.66
N ARG A 355 8.42 16.23 19.65
CA ARG A 355 9.37 17.04 18.88
C ARG A 355 8.67 18.20 18.18
N MET A 356 7.57 17.94 17.46
CA MET A 356 6.80 18.98 16.78
C MET A 356 6.26 20.02 17.75
N LYS A 357 5.76 19.59 18.90
CA LYS A 357 5.26 20.48 19.95
C LYS A 357 6.37 21.38 20.49
N ARG A 358 7.55 20.83 20.74
CA ARG A 358 8.70 21.57 21.30
C ARG A 358 9.35 22.51 20.28
N GLU A 359 9.54 22.06 19.02
CA GLU A 359 10.34 22.78 18.03
C GLU A 359 9.50 23.69 17.13
N ASN A 360 8.24 23.34 16.86
CA ASN A 360 7.45 23.97 15.81
C ASN A 360 6.21 24.69 16.33
N SER A 361 5.56 24.22 17.44
CA SER A 361 4.35 24.86 17.91
C SER A 361 4.61 26.28 18.42
N GLN A 362 3.72 27.19 18.07
CA GLN A 362 3.83 28.60 18.44
C GLN A 362 2.45 29.15 18.78
N LYS A 363 2.38 30.11 19.69
CA LYS A 363 1.16 30.87 19.88
C LYS A 363 0.84 31.65 18.59
N PRO A 364 -0.43 31.77 18.21
CA PRO A 364 -0.82 32.61 17.09
C PRO A 364 -0.27 34.04 17.27
N VAL A 365 0.28 34.59 16.18
CA VAL A 365 0.74 35.99 16.13
C VAL A 365 -0.48 36.93 16.20
N TRP A 366 -1.60 36.47 15.64
CA TRP A 366 -2.87 37.19 15.70
C TRP A 366 -4.02 36.20 15.90
N ARG A 367 -5.02 36.56 16.70
CA ARG A 367 -6.26 35.81 16.87
C ARG A 367 -7.45 36.74 16.90
N GLY A 368 -8.57 36.33 16.31
CA GLY A 368 -9.78 37.14 16.29
C GLY A 368 -10.89 36.61 15.38
N THR A 369 -11.76 37.50 14.97
CA THR A 369 -12.90 37.20 14.11
C THR A 369 -12.76 37.95 12.78
N PRO A 370 -12.75 37.27 11.63
CA PRO A 370 -12.78 37.91 10.32
C PRO A 370 -14.21 38.38 10.00
N VAL A 371 -14.32 39.55 9.41
CA VAL A 371 -15.59 40.12 8.95
C VAL A 371 -15.56 40.20 7.42
N PHE A 372 -16.44 39.47 6.75
CA PHE A 372 -16.54 39.43 5.32
C PHE A 372 -17.78 40.22 4.84
N ASP A 373 -17.69 40.79 3.66
CA ASP A 373 -18.84 41.28 2.93
C ASP A 373 -19.83 40.15 2.63
N GLN A 374 -21.11 40.38 2.76
CA GLN A 374 -22.12 39.33 2.60
C GLN A 374 -22.35 38.93 1.12
N GLU A 375 -22.06 39.82 0.17
CA GLU A 375 -22.26 39.56 -1.26
C GLU A 375 -20.94 39.15 -1.94
N THR A 376 -19.87 39.95 -1.75
CA THR A 376 -18.59 39.76 -2.43
C THR A 376 -17.67 38.78 -1.72
N LEU A 377 -17.90 38.46 -0.43
CA LEU A 377 -17.05 37.67 0.46
C LEU A 377 -15.65 38.25 0.65
N GLU A 378 -15.43 39.51 0.26
CA GLU A 378 -14.17 40.20 0.52
C GLU A 378 -14.02 40.54 2.02
N LEU A 379 -12.80 40.48 2.51
CA LEU A 379 -12.50 40.82 3.90
C LEU A 379 -12.70 42.32 4.13
N LYS A 380 -13.61 42.68 5.03
CA LYS A 380 -13.85 44.05 5.50
C LYS A 380 -13.05 44.44 6.72
N GLY A 381 -12.69 43.46 7.55
CA GLY A 381 -11.95 43.74 8.76
C GLY A 381 -11.57 42.50 9.54
N LEU A 382 -10.61 42.68 10.41
CA LEU A 382 -10.13 41.68 11.38
C LEU A 382 -10.34 42.24 12.78
N ILE A 383 -11.24 41.65 13.55
CA ILE A 383 -11.56 42.08 14.92
C ILE A 383 -10.75 41.23 15.90
N PRO A 384 -9.74 41.79 16.59
CA PRO A 384 -8.95 41.04 17.55
C PRO A 384 -9.83 40.51 18.70
N LYS A 385 -9.65 39.21 19.03
CA LYS A 385 -10.33 38.56 20.13
C LYS A 385 -9.53 37.35 20.59
N ASP A 386 -9.16 37.25 21.84
CA ASP A 386 -8.26 36.22 22.38
C ASP A 386 -8.81 34.79 22.18
N ASP A 387 -10.12 34.62 22.24
CA ASP A 387 -10.85 33.37 21.97
C ASP A 387 -11.52 33.33 20.59
N GLY A 388 -11.10 34.19 19.66
CA GLY A 388 -11.64 34.26 18.31
C GLY A 388 -11.38 32.99 17.50
N PRO A 389 -12.26 32.69 16.51
CA PRO A 389 -12.19 31.45 15.72
C PRO A 389 -10.98 31.38 14.78
N LEU A 390 -10.43 32.53 14.34
CA LEU A 390 -9.31 32.61 13.42
C LEU A 390 -7.99 32.82 14.17
N ALA A 391 -7.08 31.89 14.01
CA ALA A 391 -5.69 31.96 14.46
C ALA A 391 -4.75 32.13 13.25
N LEU A 392 -3.80 33.06 13.32
CA LEU A 392 -2.82 33.33 12.27
C LEU A 392 -1.41 33.28 12.86
N TRP A 393 -0.48 32.64 12.14
CA TRP A 393 0.95 32.61 12.47
C TRP A 393 1.77 33.61 11.67
N PHE A 394 1.11 34.62 11.13
CA PHE A 394 1.70 35.80 10.52
C PHE A 394 0.97 37.05 11.01
N LYS A 395 1.62 38.21 10.91
CA LYS A 395 0.99 39.49 11.20
C LYS A 395 0.32 40.02 9.92
N PRO A 396 -1.00 40.23 9.92
CA PRO A 396 -1.68 40.92 8.81
C PRO A 396 -1.08 42.31 8.56
N GLY A 397 -1.12 42.77 7.31
CA GLY A 397 -0.73 44.14 6.97
C GLY A 397 -1.59 45.18 7.69
N ILE A 398 -1.15 46.45 7.70
CA ILE A 398 -1.90 47.57 8.31
C ILE A 398 -3.30 47.72 7.68
N ASP A 399 -3.39 47.37 6.41
CA ASP A 399 -4.63 47.32 5.62
C ASP A 399 -5.39 45.99 5.73
N ASN A 400 -5.05 45.16 6.71
CA ASN A 400 -5.53 43.79 6.86
C ASN A 400 -5.13 42.82 5.72
N SER A 401 -4.19 43.18 4.87
CA SER A 401 -3.75 42.30 3.78
C SER A 401 -3.06 41.03 4.26
N ALA A 402 -3.30 39.92 3.56
CA ALA A 402 -2.55 38.68 3.73
C ALA A 402 -1.17 38.80 3.08
N PRO A 403 -0.16 38.03 3.56
CA PRO A 403 1.17 37.98 2.95
C PRO A 403 1.10 37.48 1.50
N LEU A 404 2.23 37.51 0.80
CA LEU A 404 2.31 36.96 -0.54
C LEU A 404 2.25 35.42 -0.48
N GLY A 405 1.40 34.81 -1.34
CA GLY A 405 1.23 33.36 -1.47
C GLY A 405 2.17 32.73 -2.50
N PRO A 406 1.90 31.52 -2.99
CA PRO A 406 0.59 30.84 -2.96
C PRO A 406 0.30 30.09 -1.65
N PHE A 407 -1.01 29.87 -1.40
CA PHE A 407 -1.52 29.17 -0.22
C PHE A 407 -2.49 28.06 -0.61
N THR A 408 -2.60 27.06 0.24
CA THR A 408 -3.62 26.01 0.17
C THR A 408 -4.41 26.01 1.46
N ILE A 409 -5.73 25.94 1.37
CA ILE A 409 -6.66 25.82 2.50
C ILE A 409 -7.45 24.54 2.31
N ALA A 410 -7.58 23.74 3.38
CA ALA A 410 -8.50 22.61 3.39
C ALA A 410 -9.46 22.69 4.57
N CYS A 411 -10.66 22.13 4.38
CA CYS A 411 -11.73 22.18 5.36
C CYS A 411 -12.18 20.79 5.77
N ASP A 412 -12.37 20.61 7.07
CA ASP A 412 -13.18 19.56 7.67
C ASP A 412 -14.54 20.17 8.05
N ILE A 413 -15.65 19.48 7.71
CA ILE A 413 -17.00 20.08 7.71
C ILE A 413 -17.89 19.33 8.70
N ALA A 414 -18.34 20.02 9.75
CA ALA A 414 -19.35 19.52 10.68
C ALA A 414 -20.77 19.78 10.19
N SER A 415 -21.73 19.00 10.72
CA SER A 415 -23.17 19.12 10.40
C SER A 415 -23.89 20.33 11.01
N GLY A 416 -23.19 21.14 11.82
CA GLY A 416 -23.78 22.33 12.44
C GLY A 416 -24.47 22.09 13.81
N GLY A 417 -24.29 20.92 14.42
CA GLY A 417 -24.82 20.64 15.76
C GLY A 417 -24.19 21.51 16.85
N VAL A 418 -24.98 21.90 17.86
CA VAL A 418 -24.55 22.73 19.00
C VAL A 418 -24.36 21.96 20.31
N GLY A 419 -24.58 20.65 20.34
CA GLY A 419 -24.45 19.81 21.52
C GLY A 419 -23.00 19.67 22.02
N ALA A 420 -22.79 19.17 23.24
CA ALA A 420 -21.47 18.95 23.82
C ALA A 420 -20.58 18.02 22.96
N TYR A 421 -21.21 17.11 22.23
CA TYR A 421 -20.57 16.10 21.37
C TYR A 421 -20.56 16.45 19.87
N SER A 422 -20.80 17.71 19.52
CA SER A 422 -20.79 18.14 18.11
C SER A 422 -19.38 18.48 17.66
N SER A 423 -18.99 18.00 16.46
CA SER A 423 -17.72 18.31 15.79
C SER A 423 -17.61 19.80 15.46
N ASN A 424 -16.39 20.29 15.31
CA ASN A 424 -16.12 21.63 14.80
C ASN A 424 -16.00 21.60 13.28
N SER A 425 -16.37 22.69 12.62
CA SER A 425 -15.91 22.95 11.27
C SER A 425 -14.55 23.66 11.36
N VAL A 426 -13.54 23.13 10.67
CA VAL A 426 -12.17 23.64 10.71
C VAL A 426 -11.65 23.91 9.30
N ALA A 427 -11.00 25.06 9.11
CA ALA A 427 -10.21 25.36 7.92
C ALA A 427 -8.74 25.55 8.32
N SER A 428 -7.83 24.77 7.76
CA SER A 428 -6.38 24.88 7.96
C SER A 428 -5.69 25.32 6.68
N GLY A 429 -4.78 26.29 6.79
CA GLY A 429 -4.05 26.83 5.65
C GLY A 429 -2.54 26.71 5.79
N ILE A 430 -1.88 26.39 4.66
CA ILE A 430 -0.42 26.29 4.57
C ILE A 430 0.15 27.26 3.53
N ASP A 431 1.36 27.74 3.76
CA ASP A 431 2.17 28.43 2.75
C ASP A 431 2.84 27.40 1.85
N ASN A 432 2.50 27.40 0.57
CA ASN A 432 2.99 26.39 -0.40
C ASN A 432 4.51 26.49 -0.67
N ARG A 433 5.17 27.58 -0.27
CA ARG A 433 6.61 27.77 -0.44
C ARG A 433 7.41 27.11 0.67
N THR A 434 6.86 27.07 1.88
CA THR A 434 7.56 26.63 3.08
C THR A 434 6.99 25.36 3.70
N GLY A 435 5.73 25.01 3.37
CA GLY A 435 4.99 23.95 4.03
C GLY A 435 4.53 24.31 5.44
N GLU A 436 4.62 25.58 5.83
CA GLU A 436 4.29 26.07 7.16
C GLU A 436 2.78 26.29 7.31
N GLN A 437 2.21 25.83 8.41
CA GLN A 437 0.84 26.16 8.80
C GLN A 437 0.76 27.67 9.13
N VAL A 438 -0.07 28.40 8.41
CA VAL A 438 -0.18 29.86 8.55
C VAL A 438 -1.53 30.31 9.06
N LEU A 439 -2.55 29.45 8.98
CA LEU A 439 -3.93 29.79 9.32
C LEU A 439 -4.65 28.56 9.91
N GLU A 440 -5.46 28.80 10.94
CA GLU A 440 -6.45 27.85 11.47
C GLU A 440 -7.72 28.62 11.84
N TYR A 441 -8.84 28.24 11.24
CA TYR A 441 -10.17 28.75 11.60
C TYR A 441 -10.99 27.60 12.16
N THR A 442 -11.47 27.73 13.40
CA THR A 442 -12.24 26.69 14.08
C THR A 442 -13.53 27.25 14.64
N ILE A 443 -14.66 26.65 14.26
CA ILE A 443 -15.97 27.10 14.74
C ILE A 443 -16.89 25.90 15.01
N LYS A 444 -17.69 26.03 16.06
CA LYS A 444 -18.70 25.04 16.46
C LYS A 444 -20.10 25.54 16.12
N GLY A 445 -21.00 24.61 15.75
CA GLY A 445 -22.42 24.93 15.57
C GLY A 445 -22.76 25.67 14.28
N LEU A 446 -21.82 25.80 13.35
CA LEU A 446 -22.07 26.44 12.07
C LEU A 446 -22.45 25.38 11.01
N GLU A 447 -23.53 25.60 10.28
CA GLU A 447 -23.97 24.74 9.19
C GLU A 447 -23.01 24.78 7.99
N PRO A 448 -22.99 23.74 7.13
CA PRO A 448 -22.06 23.64 6.01
C PRO A 448 -22.08 24.83 5.03
N ARG A 449 -23.24 25.37 4.67
CA ARG A 449 -23.34 26.50 3.72
C ARG A 449 -22.75 27.81 4.27
N PRO A 450 -23.12 28.29 5.46
CA PRO A 450 -22.47 29.46 6.07
C PRO A 450 -20.95 29.25 6.25
N PHE A 451 -20.50 28.04 6.60
CA PHE A 451 -19.07 27.75 6.71
C PHE A 451 -18.37 27.81 5.34
N ALA A 452 -19.02 27.35 4.26
CA ALA A 452 -18.50 27.46 2.90
C ALA A 452 -18.20 28.92 2.50
N ARG A 453 -19.10 29.85 2.85
CA ARG A 453 -18.89 31.29 2.59
C ARG A 453 -17.69 31.86 3.35
N ILE A 454 -17.48 31.42 4.59
CA ILE A 454 -16.30 31.79 5.37
C ILE A 454 -15.03 31.21 4.73
N ALA A 455 -15.04 29.93 4.34
CA ALA A 455 -13.91 29.28 3.69
C ALA A 455 -13.53 29.96 2.36
N VAL A 456 -14.52 30.34 1.56
CA VAL A 456 -14.31 31.13 0.33
C VAL A 456 -13.75 32.51 0.67
N GLY A 457 -14.29 33.21 1.66
CA GLY A 457 -13.78 34.52 2.09
C GLY A 457 -12.33 34.46 2.57
N LEU A 458 -11.99 33.46 3.38
CA LEU A 458 -10.60 33.19 3.78
C LEU A 458 -9.71 32.90 2.57
N SER A 459 -10.18 32.08 1.62
CA SER A 459 -9.41 31.77 0.42
C SER A 459 -9.19 32.97 -0.49
N LEU A 460 -10.20 33.83 -0.67
CA LEU A 460 -10.08 35.09 -1.42
C LEU A 460 -9.05 36.02 -0.77
N TRP A 461 -9.15 36.19 0.57
CA TRP A 461 -8.21 36.98 1.33
C TRP A 461 -6.79 36.45 1.26
N MET A 462 -6.60 35.13 1.35
CA MET A 462 -5.32 34.43 1.24
C MET A 462 -4.88 34.27 -0.24
N ARG A 463 -4.98 35.36 -1.02
CA ARG A 463 -4.49 35.46 -2.42
C ARG A 463 -5.10 34.41 -3.35
N LYS A 464 -6.40 34.16 -3.20
CA LYS A 464 -7.11 33.10 -3.94
C LYS A 464 -6.50 31.72 -3.72
N ALA A 465 -6.30 31.35 -2.45
CA ALA A 465 -5.74 30.06 -2.05
C ALA A 465 -6.47 28.89 -2.73
N LEU A 466 -5.74 27.82 -3.05
CA LEU A 466 -6.35 26.57 -3.50
C LEU A 466 -7.22 25.99 -2.36
N LEU A 467 -8.53 25.84 -2.62
CA LEU A 467 -9.49 25.37 -1.62
C LEU A 467 -9.86 23.92 -1.84
N GLY A 468 -9.59 23.08 -0.84
CA GLY A 468 -10.05 21.70 -0.75
C GLY A 468 -10.97 21.47 0.44
N TRP A 469 -11.70 20.38 0.46
CA TRP A 469 -12.53 19.97 1.59
C TRP A 469 -12.75 18.47 1.60
N GLU A 470 -13.09 17.95 2.77
CA GLU A 470 -13.48 16.55 2.94
C GLU A 470 -14.78 16.26 2.18
N ASP A 471 -14.74 15.32 1.24
CA ASP A 471 -15.91 14.86 0.49
C ASP A 471 -16.64 13.76 1.26
N SER A 472 -17.43 14.14 2.24
CA SER A 472 -18.28 13.29 3.07
C SER A 472 -19.77 13.53 2.77
N GLY A 473 -20.65 12.71 3.37
CA GLY A 473 -22.10 12.89 3.22
C GLY A 473 -22.63 14.27 3.66
N VAL A 474 -21.92 14.93 4.57
CA VAL A 474 -22.27 16.27 5.09
C VAL A 474 -21.82 17.40 4.15
N SER A 475 -20.80 17.16 3.34
CA SER A 475 -20.14 18.17 2.50
C SER A 475 -20.95 18.61 1.26
N GLY A 476 -22.04 17.93 0.91
CA GLY A 476 -22.82 18.25 -0.29
C GLY A 476 -23.35 19.69 -0.32
N GLY A 477 -23.83 20.18 0.82
CA GLY A 477 -24.28 21.58 0.97
C GLY A 477 -23.13 22.58 0.87
N PHE A 478 -21.98 22.25 1.43
CA PHE A 478 -20.74 23.05 1.36
C PHE A 478 -20.24 23.14 -0.08
N ALA A 479 -20.08 22.00 -0.75
CA ALA A 479 -19.59 21.94 -2.13
C ALA A 479 -20.45 22.76 -3.09
N LYS A 480 -21.79 22.62 -2.99
CA LYS A 480 -22.73 23.39 -3.79
C LYS A 480 -22.60 24.89 -3.54
N GLU A 481 -22.47 25.32 -2.30
CA GLU A 481 -22.29 26.74 -1.96
C GLU A 481 -20.98 27.29 -2.52
N VAL A 482 -19.85 26.57 -2.41
CA VAL A 482 -18.54 26.99 -2.94
C VAL A 482 -18.57 27.12 -4.46
N VAL A 483 -19.05 26.07 -5.15
CA VAL A 483 -18.90 25.93 -6.61
C VAL A 483 -19.99 26.66 -7.36
N GLU A 484 -21.27 26.50 -6.95
CA GLU A 484 -22.41 27.00 -7.70
C GLU A 484 -22.87 28.40 -7.24
N VAL A 485 -22.82 28.69 -5.93
CA VAL A 485 -23.31 29.95 -5.38
C VAL A 485 -22.21 31.00 -5.33
N CYS A 486 -21.09 30.70 -4.68
CA CYS A 486 -19.95 31.61 -4.58
C CYS A 486 -19.11 31.65 -5.85
N ASN A 487 -19.27 30.67 -6.74
CA ASN A 487 -18.53 30.52 -8.00
C ASN A 487 -17.01 30.67 -7.81
N TYR A 488 -16.49 30.03 -6.75
CA TYR A 488 -15.05 30.08 -6.45
C TYR A 488 -14.28 29.18 -7.39
N GLY A 489 -13.37 29.74 -8.21
CA GLY A 489 -12.72 29.03 -9.30
C GLY A 489 -11.49 28.19 -8.91
N ASN A 490 -10.78 28.55 -7.82
CA ASN A 490 -9.55 27.84 -7.42
C ASN A 490 -9.83 26.70 -6.43
N VAL A 491 -10.50 25.66 -6.91
CA VAL A 491 -10.96 24.50 -6.14
C VAL A 491 -10.15 23.27 -6.50
N PHE A 492 -9.80 22.46 -5.51
CA PHE A 492 -9.17 21.17 -5.70
C PHE A 492 -10.15 20.14 -6.27
N TYR A 493 -9.78 19.51 -7.38
CA TYR A 493 -10.52 18.43 -8.03
C TYR A 493 -9.66 17.18 -8.13
N ARG A 494 -10.23 16.04 -7.79
CA ARG A 494 -9.63 14.72 -8.02
C ARG A 494 -10.25 14.00 -9.21
N ASP A 495 -9.48 13.15 -9.87
CA ASP A 495 -9.97 12.24 -10.90
C ASP A 495 -10.69 11.04 -10.25
N VAL A 496 -11.91 10.76 -10.69
CA VAL A 496 -12.70 9.61 -10.26
C VAL A 496 -13.06 8.78 -11.49
N LEU A 497 -12.81 7.48 -11.43
CA LEU A 497 -13.27 6.55 -12.47
C LEU A 497 -14.79 6.35 -12.31
N GLN A 498 -15.54 6.56 -13.38
CA GLN A 498 -16.97 6.24 -13.39
C GLN A 498 -17.16 4.72 -13.41
N LEU A 499 -17.96 4.20 -12.46
CA LEU A 499 -18.34 2.78 -12.45
C LEU A 499 -18.92 2.38 -13.84
N GLY A 500 -18.31 1.37 -14.45
CA GLY A 500 -18.75 0.83 -15.74
C GLY A 500 -18.27 1.56 -16.99
N SER A 501 -17.40 2.58 -16.88
CA SER A 501 -16.78 3.25 -18.02
C SER A 501 -15.33 3.61 -17.77
N GLN A 502 -14.51 3.63 -18.85
CA GLN A 502 -13.12 4.12 -18.77
C GLN A 502 -13.05 5.66 -18.71
N LYS A 503 -14.18 6.36 -18.60
CA LYS A 503 -14.21 7.82 -18.53
C LYS A 503 -13.85 8.30 -17.14
N LYS A 504 -12.85 9.16 -17.04
CA LYS A 504 -12.53 9.90 -15.83
C LYS A 504 -13.50 11.06 -15.68
N SER A 505 -14.09 11.21 -14.50
CA SER A 505 -14.80 12.42 -14.09
C SER A 505 -14.00 13.15 -13.02
N ARG A 506 -14.13 14.47 -12.96
CA ARG A 506 -13.51 15.29 -11.91
C ARG A 506 -14.51 15.55 -10.81
N LYS A 507 -14.13 15.27 -9.56
CA LYS A 507 -14.95 15.52 -8.38
C LYS A 507 -14.23 16.50 -7.45
N ALA A 508 -14.93 17.53 -7.01
CA ALA A 508 -14.39 18.52 -6.08
C ALA A 508 -14.17 17.91 -4.69
N GLY A 509 -13.13 18.36 -3.98
CA GLY A 509 -12.77 17.88 -2.65
C GLY A 509 -11.92 16.61 -2.64
N PHE A 510 -11.39 16.25 -1.48
CA PHE A 510 -10.58 15.04 -1.27
C PHE A 510 -11.41 13.95 -0.56
N PRO A 511 -11.12 12.65 -0.83
CA PRO A 511 -11.83 11.57 -0.18
C PRO A 511 -11.35 11.42 1.28
N CYS A 512 -12.23 11.00 2.18
CA CYS A 512 -11.89 10.74 3.57
C CYS A 512 -12.63 9.50 4.12
N ARG A 513 -12.79 8.46 3.27
CA ARG A 513 -13.22 7.14 3.74
C ARG A 513 -12.12 6.53 4.60
N ASP A 514 -12.39 5.50 5.35
CA ASP A 514 -11.43 4.88 6.27
C ASP A 514 -10.05 4.60 5.62
N VAL A 515 -10.04 4.08 4.39
CA VAL A 515 -8.79 3.81 3.63
C VAL A 515 -8.08 5.09 3.22
N ASP A 516 -8.83 6.06 2.68
CA ASP A 516 -8.29 7.35 2.23
C ASP A 516 -7.71 8.15 3.42
N LYS A 517 -8.36 8.07 4.59
CA LYS A 517 -7.93 8.69 5.83
C LYS A 517 -6.63 8.10 6.35
N ALA A 518 -6.47 6.78 6.23
CA ALA A 518 -5.26 6.07 6.59
C ALA A 518 -4.06 6.58 5.78
N ASP A 519 -4.18 6.58 4.44
CA ASP A 519 -3.15 7.06 3.53
C ASP A 519 -2.83 8.55 3.77
N MET A 520 -3.85 9.37 3.97
CA MET A 520 -3.70 10.81 4.23
C MET A 520 -2.89 11.06 5.51
N PHE A 521 -3.20 10.38 6.60
CA PHE A 521 -2.50 10.56 7.87
C PHE A 521 -1.09 9.98 7.87
N GLU A 522 -0.84 8.84 7.20
CA GLU A 522 0.51 8.31 7.02
C GLU A 522 1.39 9.30 6.22
N GLN A 523 0.87 9.84 5.13
CA GLN A 523 1.60 10.85 4.33
C GLN A 523 1.81 12.14 5.11
N PHE A 524 0.87 12.55 5.94
CA PHE A 524 0.97 13.73 6.78
C PHE A 524 2.01 13.55 7.89
N ALA A 525 2.03 12.40 8.58
CA ALA A 525 3.07 12.06 9.55
C ALA A 525 4.47 12.09 8.93
N LEU A 526 4.60 11.49 7.75
CA LEU A 526 5.86 11.50 6.99
C LEU A 526 6.28 12.92 6.59
N ALA A 527 5.34 13.77 6.21
CA ALA A 527 5.60 15.16 5.85
C ALA A 527 6.12 15.98 7.05
N MET A 528 5.52 15.79 8.22
CA MET A 528 6.01 16.40 9.47
C MET A 528 7.41 15.89 9.84
N GLU A 529 7.66 14.60 9.73
CA GLU A 529 8.95 14.00 10.02
C GLU A 529 10.06 14.54 9.10
N GLN A 530 9.75 14.69 7.81
CA GLN A 530 10.66 15.23 6.79
C GLN A 530 10.74 16.76 6.79
N LYS A 531 10.06 17.45 7.71
CA LYS A 531 9.95 18.92 7.79
C LYS A 531 9.40 19.56 6.51
N ARG A 532 8.63 18.81 5.73
CA ARG A 532 7.88 19.33 4.57
C ARG A 532 6.56 19.98 4.97
N TYR A 533 5.99 19.57 6.10
CA TYR A 533 4.92 20.25 6.78
C TYR A 533 5.41 20.72 8.16
N ILE A 534 5.24 22.00 8.46
CA ILE A 534 5.66 22.62 9.72
C ILE A 534 4.41 23.01 10.50
N PRO A 535 3.98 22.21 11.48
CA PRO A 535 2.80 22.51 12.29
C PRO A 535 3.07 23.69 13.21
N ARG A 536 2.07 24.55 13.40
CA ARG A 536 2.13 25.69 14.34
C ARG A 536 1.12 25.58 15.47
N SER A 537 -0.06 24.98 15.23
CA SER A 537 -1.12 24.78 16.20
C SER A 537 -0.75 23.69 17.19
N ALA A 538 -0.64 24.05 18.49
CA ALA A 538 -0.43 23.07 19.56
C ALA A 538 -1.65 22.16 19.72
N GLU A 539 -2.85 22.69 19.51
CA GLU A 539 -4.11 21.96 19.56
C GLU A 539 -4.19 20.90 18.46
N MET A 540 -3.82 21.25 17.22
CA MET A 540 -3.76 20.30 16.11
C MET A 540 -2.75 19.17 16.38
N ILE A 541 -1.55 19.50 16.91
CA ILE A 541 -0.55 18.49 17.27
C ILE A 541 -1.10 17.56 18.36
N ALA A 542 -1.83 18.08 19.35
CA ALA A 542 -2.45 17.26 20.39
C ALA A 542 -3.51 16.33 19.81
N GLU A 543 -4.37 16.82 18.91
CA GLU A 543 -5.38 16.01 18.23
C GLU A 543 -4.75 14.87 17.39
N CYS A 544 -3.61 15.09 16.75
CA CYS A 544 -2.88 14.02 16.08
C CYS A 544 -2.53 12.86 17.03
N GLY A 545 -2.20 13.17 18.30
CA GLY A 545 -1.89 12.17 19.32
C GLY A 545 -3.08 11.34 19.80
N GLU A 546 -4.31 11.74 19.45
CA GLU A 546 -5.54 11.06 19.83
C GLU A 546 -6.01 10.04 18.79
N TYR A 547 -5.38 10.01 17.61
CA TYR A 547 -5.69 9.04 16.58
C TYR A 547 -4.95 7.73 16.79
N GLU A 548 -5.71 6.64 16.70
CA GLU A 548 -5.23 5.27 16.89
C GLU A 548 -5.68 4.37 15.73
N TRP A 549 -4.91 3.33 15.51
CA TRP A 549 -5.31 2.25 14.63
C TRP A 549 -6.28 1.32 15.34
N ASP A 550 -7.40 1.01 14.71
CA ASP A 550 -8.38 0.00 15.09
C ASP A 550 -8.53 -0.97 13.92
N GLY A 551 -7.70 -1.99 13.91
CA GLY A 551 -7.55 -2.83 12.73
C GLY A 551 -6.97 -2.05 11.54
N ALA A 552 -7.68 -2.09 10.42
CA ALA A 552 -7.35 -1.33 9.22
C ALA A 552 -7.84 0.12 9.23
N LYS A 553 -8.63 0.52 10.24
CA LYS A 553 -9.24 1.84 10.35
C LYS A 553 -8.48 2.73 11.29
N ILE A 554 -8.49 4.02 10.99
CA ILE A 554 -8.05 5.06 11.91
C ILE A 554 -9.26 5.58 12.66
N VAL A 555 -9.21 5.50 13.99
CA VAL A 555 -10.25 5.99 14.87
C VAL A 555 -9.70 7.09 15.78
N HIS A 556 -10.55 8.02 16.13
CA HIS A 556 -10.24 9.00 17.16
C HIS A 556 -10.53 8.38 18.54
N ALA A 557 -9.50 8.20 19.37
CA ALA A 557 -9.61 7.43 20.62
C ALA A 557 -10.70 7.94 21.59
N PRO A 558 -10.91 9.26 21.77
CA PRO A 558 -12.01 9.77 22.59
C PRO A 558 -13.40 9.40 22.11
N THR A 559 -13.61 9.24 20.80
CA THR A 559 -14.91 8.83 20.23
C THR A 559 -15.19 7.35 20.40
N LYS A 560 -14.17 6.51 20.54
CA LYS A 560 -14.30 5.08 20.81
C LYS A 560 -14.86 4.76 22.19
N ASN A 561 -14.55 5.60 23.18
CA ASN A 561 -14.99 5.46 24.56
C ASN A 561 -16.27 6.25 24.81
N LYS A 562 -17.45 5.64 24.63
CA LYS A 562 -18.79 6.24 24.81
C LYS A 562 -19.09 6.88 26.18
N GLY A 563 -18.12 7.01 27.06
CA GLY A 563 -18.23 7.63 28.39
C GLY A 563 -17.26 8.79 28.64
N ALA A 564 -16.42 9.13 27.67
CA ALA A 564 -15.48 10.24 27.83
C ALA A 564 -16.20 11.59 27.69
N THR A 565 -16.05 12.44 28.68
CA THR A 565 -16.54 13.84 28.70
C THR A 565 -15.72 14.77 27.80
N ASP A 566 -14.83 14.22 27.00
CA ASP A 566 -13.90 14.99 26.20
C ASP A 566 -14.54 15.55 24.92
N LYS A 567 -14.34 16.85 24.70
CA LYS A 567 -15.00 17.68 23.68
C LYS A 567 -14.21 17.75 22.38
N ASN A 568 -13.14 16.96 22.28
CA ASN A 568 -12.24 16.98 21.12
C ASN A 568 -12.65 15.89 20.11
N HIS A 569 -12.77 16.24 18.84
CA HIS A 569 -13.23 15.37 17.76
C HIS A 569 -12.16 15.11 16.70
N GLY A 570 -10.94 15.67 16.85
CA GLY A 570 -9.84 15.49 15.91
C GLY A 570 -9.98 16.27 14.58
N ASP A 571 -10.90 17.21 14.54
CA ASP A 571 -11.28 17.96 13.31
C ASP A 571 -10.11 18.81 12.76
N ARG A 572 -9.25 19.35 13.65
CA ARG A 572 -8.04 20.11 13.24
C ARG A 572 -7.01 19.23 12.56
N ALA A 573 -6.80 18.02 13.05
CA ALA A 573 -5.86 17.07 12.47
C ALA A 573 -6.30 16.67 11.05
N ILE A 574 -7.61 16.42 10.82
CA ILE A 574 -8.16 16.11 9.50
C ILE A 574 -7.99 17.29 8.55
N SER A 575 -8.35 18.50 8.98
CA SER A 575 -8.22 19.71 8.18
C SER A 575 -6.76 20.00 7.78
N ALA A 576 -5.83 19.86 8.73
CA ALA A 576 -4.40 20.06 8.49
C ALA A 576 -3.82 19.00 7.54
N ALA A 577 -4.14 17.71 7.75
CA ALA A 577 -3.72 16.63 6.86
C ALA A 577 -4.33 16.79 5.45
N GLY A 578 -5.59 17.23 5.38
CA GLY A 578 -6.25 17.59 4.11
C GLY A 578 -5.53 18.73 3.38
N SER A 579 -5.08 19.76 4.08
CA SER A 579 -4.33 20.88 3.47
C SER A 579 -3.00 20.40 2.88
N TRP A 580 -2.30 19.48 3.56
CA TRP A 580 -1.10 18.85 3.03
C TRP A 580 -1.38 17.97 1.81
N LEU A 581 -2.44 17.14 1.87
CA LEU A 581 -2.83 16.26 0.76
C LEU A 581 -3.14 17.05 -0.50
N VAL A 582 -3.95 18.11 -0.38
CA VAL A 582 -4.34 19.00 -1.48
C VAL A 582 -3.10 19.66 -2.08
N PHE A 583 -2.24 20.23 -1.25
CA PHE A 583 -0.98 20.86 -1.68
C PHE A 583 -0.04 19.87 -2.38
N ALA A 584 0.18 18.69 -1.79
CA ALA A 584 1.11 17.68 -2.34
C ALA A 584 0.59 17.11 -3.67
N THR A 585 -0.72 16.91 -3.81
CA THR A 585 -1.33 16.39 -5.04
C THR A 585 -1.32 17.41 -6.16
N ASP A 586 -1.60 18.69 -5.87
CA ASP A 586 -1.60 19.75 -6.87
C ASP A 586 -0.19 20.01 -7.42
N ASN A 587 0.83 20.00 -6.59
CA ASN A 587 2.22 20.14 -7.03
C ASN A 587 2.70 19.01 -7.94
N LEU A 588 2.12 17.80 -7.85
CA LEU A 588 2.40 16.71 -8.79
C LEU A 588 1.72 16.93 -10.14
N ASN A 589 0.65 17.76 -10.18
CA ASN A 589 -0.15 18.04 -11.38
C ASN A 589 0.22 19.37 -12.06
N VAL A 590 1.09 20.18 -11.48
CA VAL A 590 1.56 21.44 -12.11
C VAL A 590 2.38 21.09 -13.34
N LYS A 591 1.71 21.02 -14.50
CA LYS A 591 2.32 21.45 -15.74
C LYS A 591 2.75 22.90 -15.50
N VAL A 592 4.03 23.15 -15.59
CA VAL A 592 4.58 24.51 -15.56
C VAL A 592 3.88 25.30 -16.67
N ASP A 593 2.80 25.99 -16.34
CA ASP A 593 2.28 27.04 -17.19
C ASP A 593 3.27 28.18 -17.14
N SER A 594 3.93 28.39 -18.27
CA SER A 594 5.10 29.24 -18.46
C SER A 594 4.78 30.75 -18.50
N ASP A 595 3.66 31.21 -17.97
CA ASP A 595 3.22 32.60 -18.06
C ASP A 595 2.95 33.24 -16.69
N THR A 596 3.96 33.26 -15.81
CA THR A 596 4.03 34.29 -14.78
C THR A 596 5.37 34.99 -14.89
N GLU A 597 5.36 36.07 -15.67
CA GLU A 597 6.36 37.13 -15.56
C GLU A 597 6.28 37.76 -14.17
N ASN A 598 7.08 37.26 -13.24
CA ASN A 598 7.46 37.99 -12.04
C ASN A 598 8.97 37.99 -11.93
N GLY A 599 9.52 39.20 -12.02
CA GLY A 599 10.86 39.67 -12.22
C GLY A 599 12.00 39.14 -11.35
N GLN A 600 12.04 37.88 -10.95
CA GLN A 600 13.23 37.29 -10.38
C GLN A 600 13.90 36.37 -11.40
N ASN A 601 15.10 36.73 -11.82
CA ASN A 601 15.93 35.86 -12.66
C ASN A 601 16.21 34.56 -11.88
N PRO A 602 15.94 33.38 -12.48
CA PRO A 602 16.28 32.12 -11.85
C PRO A 602 17.78 32.04 -11.61
N GLU A 603 18.16 31.36 -10.53
CA GLU A 603 19.54 31.16 -10.11
C GLU A 603 20.38 30.57 -11.24
N TYR A 604 21.58 31.14 -11.46
CA TYR A 604 22.48 30.76 -12.54
C TYR A 604 22.78 29.24 -12.52
N GLY A 605 22.56 28.57 -13.65
CA GLY A 605 22.78 27.12 -13.76
C GLY A 605 21.61 26.22 -13.30
N SER A 606 20.52 26.79 -12.74
CA SER A 606 19.31 26.06 -12.43
C SER A 606 18.60 25.55 -13.70
N PHE A 607 17.72 24.56 -13.56
CA PHE A 607 16.90 24.04 -14.68
C PHE A 607 16.09 25.15 -15.35
N LEU A 608 15.42 26.00 -14.57
CA LEU A 608 14.65 27.14 -15.05
C LEU A 608 15.53 28.19 -15.75
N TRP A 609 16.77 28.40 -15.29
CA TRP A 609 17.70 29.29 -15.95
C TRP A 609 18.11 28.74 -17.33
N ARG A 610 18.41 27.45 -17.44
CA ARG A 610 18.77 26.78 -18.71
C ARG A 610 17.62 26.83 -19.70
N GLU A 611 16.38 26.54 -19.27
CA GLU A 611 15.20 26.62 -20.10
C GLU A 611 14.94 28.06 -20.60
N LYS A 612 15.14 29.08 -19.74
CA LYS A 612 15.03 30.49 -20.11
C LYS A 612 16.10 30.89 -21.14
N GLN A 613 17.31 30.32 -21.07
CA GLN A 613 18.37 30.54 -22.07
C GLN A 613 18.07 29.87 -23.40
N GLU A 614 17.52 28.64 -23.39
CA GLU A 614 17.09 27.92 -24.60
C GLU A 614 15.98 28.67 -25.34
N ARG A 615 14.97 29.19 -24.63
CA ARG A 615 13.91 30.03 -25.21
C ARG A 615 14.40 31.33 -25.80
N ARG A 616 15.54 31.87 -25.32
CA ARG A 616 16.22 33.05 -25.88
C ARG A 616 17.13 32.73 -27.03
N GLY A 617 17.19 31.49 -27.50
CA GLY A 617 18.08 31.07 -28.60
C GLY A 617 19.57 31.00 -28.24
N ILE A 618 19.92 31.13 -26.97
CA ILE A 618 21.29 31.03 -26.48
C ILE A 618 21.57 29.57 -26.18
N LYS A 619 22.29 28.88 -27.07
CA LYS A 619 22.73 27.50 -26.83
C LYS A 619 23.77 27.49 -25.71
N PRO A 620 23.53 26.75 -24.59
CA PRO A 620 24.58 26.56 -23.59
C PRO A 620 25.71 25.74 -24.22
N SER A 621 26.94 26.23 -24.06
CA SER A 621 28.16 25.51 -24.45
C SER A 621 28.38 24.34 -23.48
N SER A 622 27.87 23.19 -23.79
CA SER A 622 28.31 21.91 -23.21
C SER A 622 28.60 20.92 -24.33
N PRO A 623 29.67 20.12 -24.23
CA PRO A 623 30.00 19.17 -25.27
C PRO A 623 28.91 18.11 -25.39
N ARG A 624 28.27 18.04 -26.57
CA ARG A 624 27.39 16.93 -26.94
C ARG A 624 28.28 15.75 -27.32
N TYR A 625 28.38 14.75 -26.46
CA TYR A 625 28.72 13.42 -26.95
C TYR A 625 27.50 12.85 -27.65
N GLY A 626 27.57 12.78 -28.97
CA GLY A 626 26.54 12.15 -29.79
C GLY A 626 26.55 10.62 -29.59
N ILE A 627 25.38 10.01 -29.50
CA ILE A 627 25.21 8.55 -29.46
C ILE A 627 25.95 7.82 -30.61
N ARG A 628 26.28 8.51 -31.68
CA ARG A 628 27.04 7.96 -32.84
C ARG A 628 28.54 7.78 -32.58
N ASP A 629 29.12 8.47 -31.57
CA ASP A 629 30.53 8.36 -31.28
C ASP A 629 30.86 7.23 -30.29
N VAL A 630 29.87 6.71 -29.59
CA VAL A 630 29.98 5.56 -28.65
C VAL A 630 29.85 4.21 -29.34
N LEU A 631 29.44 4.18 -30.60
CA LEU A 631 29.23 2.93 -31.37
C LEU A 631 30.34 2.67 -32.39
N ARG A 632 31.50 3.39 -32.32
CA ARG A 632 32.60 3.24 -33.26
C ARG A 632 33.93 2.76 -32.67
N ASP A 633 33.94 2.34 -31.39
CA ASP A 633 35.10 1.65 -30.78
C ASP A 633 34.68 0.24 -30.32
#